data_410d2a0c293fe36ec20faefc9148717f
#
_entry.id   410d2a0c293fe36ec20faefc9148717f
#
_cell.length_a   1.000
_cell.length_b   1.000
_cell.length_c   1.000
_cell.angle_alpha   90.00
_cell.angle_beta   90.00
_cell.angle_gamma   90.00
#
_symmetry.space_group_name_H-M   'P 1'
#
loop_
_entity.id
_entity.type
_entity.pdbx_description
1 polymer ?
#
loop_
_entity_poly.entity_id
_entity_poly.type
_entity_poly.pdbx_seq_one_letter_code
_entity_poly.pdbx_strand_id
1 'polypeptide(L)'
;MNRVVALMRTLFAACAATAVLAGCSTGSDAVAQGGTFEFVAPGGQTDIFYDPPADRGTPGRLSGPDLMDTDKTISLDDFAGDVVVINVWGQWCGPCRTEIAQLQQVYEATRDKGVAFLGIDVRDNNIDAPRDFITDRGITFPSIYDPPMRTMIAFGGRYPTTVIPSTVVLDRQHRVAAVFLRELLAEDLQPIVERLAAEQ
;
A
#
# COMPACT_ATOMS: atom_id res chain seq x y z
N MET A 1 -15.04 -56.66 47.25
CA MET A 1 -14.65 -56.60 45.84
C MET A 1 -15.38 -55.48 45.06
N ASN A 2 -16.32 -54.77 45.69
CA ASN A 2 -17.13 -53.73 44.98
C ASN A 2 -16.76 -52.25 45.25
N ARG A 3 -15.80 -51.98 46.12
CA ARG A 3 -15.41 -50.57 46.44
C ARG A 3 -14.20 -50.04 45.64
N VAL A 4 -13.37 -50.94 45.11
CA VAL A 4 -12.19 -50.54 44.32
C VAL A 4 -12.55 -50.22 42.87
N VAL A 5 -13.60 -50.85 42.35
CA VAL A 5 -14.08 -50.63 40.97
C VAL A 5 -14.81 -49.28 40.84
N ALA A 6 -15.41 -48.79 41.91
CA ALA A 6 -16.13 -47.49 41.90
C ALA A 6 -15.16 -46.27 41.89
N LEU A 7 -13.99 -46.41 42.55
CA LEU A 7 -12.99 -45.31 42.58
C LEU A 7 -12.22 -45.14 41.27
N MET A 8 -12.09 -46.24 40.47
CA MET A 8 -11.40 -46.12 39.16
C MET A 8 -12.28 -45.53 38.07
N ARG A 9 -13.60 -45.54 38.23
CA ARG A 9 -14.54 -44.94 37.24
C ARG A 9 -14.71 -43.46 37.41
N THR A 10 -14.44 -42.90 38.58
CA THR A 10 -14.53 -41.44 38.82
C THR A 10 -13.26 -40.66 38.45
N LEU A 11 -12.12 -41.34 38.33
CA LEU A 11 -10.85 -40.70 37.90
C LEU A 11 -10.72 -40.55 36.40
N PHE A 12 -11.46 -41.35 35.58
CA PHE A 12 -11.46 -41.25 34.13
C PHE A 12 -12.43 -40.19 33.57
N ALA A 13 -13.40 -39.72 34.36
CA ALA A 13 -14.37 -38.73 33.94
C ALA A 13 -13.91 -37.27 34.15
N ALA A 14 -12.83 -37.07 34.92
CA ALA A 14 -12.33 -35.73 35.22
C ALA A 14 -11.24 -35.22 34.26
N CYS A 15 -10.64 -36.10 33.45
CA CYS A 15 -9.60 -35.67 32.45
C CYS A 15 -10.12 -35.38 31.06
N ALA A 16 -11.41 -35.59 30.79
CA ALA A 16 -11.98 -35.37 29.43
C ALA A 16 -12.62 -33.98 29.23
N ALA A 17 -12.63 -33.11 30.25
CA ALA A 17 -13.33 -31.80 30.18
C ALA A 17 -12.41 -30.57 30.03
N THR A 18 -11.09 -30.74 29.86
CA THR A 18 -10.15 -29.62 29.77
C THR A 18 -9.44 -29.47 28.42
N ALA A 19 -9.92 -30.11 27.36
CA ALA A 19 -9.25 -30.10 26.06
C ALA A 19 -10.07 -29.43 24.91
N VAL A 20 -10.98 -28.50 25.20
CA VAL A 20 -11.73 -27.78 24.14
C VAL A 20 -11.80 -26.28 24.43
N LEU A 21 -10.64 -25.63 24.64
CA LEU A 21 -10.55 -24.15 24.67
C LEU A 21 -9.19 -23.65 24.13
N ALA A 22 -8.64 -24.35 23.14
CA ALA A 22 -7.46 -23.86 22.43
C ALA A 22 -7.68 -24.00 20.91
N GLY A 23 -8.62 -23.24 20.38
CA GLY A 23 -8.96 -23.33 18.96
C GLY A 23 -9.71 -22.15 18.41
N CYS A 24 -9.39 -20.93 18.87
CA CYS A 24 -9.63 -19.70 18.13
C CYS A 24 -8.31 -18.94 18.13
N SER A 25 -7.30 -19.43 17.43
CA SER A 25 -6.35 -18.53 16.84
C SER A 25 -7.13 -17.84 15.71
N THR A 26 -7.67 -16.68 15.99
CA THR A 26 -7.95 -15.68 14.96
C THR A 26 -6.75 -15.72 14.04
N GLY A 27 -6.98 -16.08 12.77
CA GLY A 27 -5.96 -16.05 11.77
C GLY A 27 -5.24 -14.72 11.90
N SER A 28 -3.96 -14.75 12.20
CA SER A 28 -3.08 -13.60 11.99
C SER A 28 -3.12 -13.41 10.49
N ASP A 29 -4.00 -12.50 10.05
CA ASP A 29 -3.96 -11.98 8.70
C ASP A 29 -2.50 -11.57 8.47
N ALA A 30 -1.90 -12.11 7.41
CA ALA A 30 -0.47 -12.11 7.21
C ALA A 30 0.07 -10.67 7.16
N VAL A 31 0.41 -10.15 8.31
CA VAL A 31 1.16 -8.91 8.43
C VAL A 31 2.59 -9.27 8.05
N ALA A 32 3.10 -8.63 7.01
CA ALA A 32 4.47 -8.83 6.57
C ALA A 32 5.41 -8.37 7.70
N GLN A 33 5.94 -9.30 8.49
CA GLN A 33 6.91 -9.01 9.54
C GLN A 33 8.26 -8.72 8.88
N GLY A 34 8.50 -7.43 8.57
CA GLY A 34 9.81 -6.93 8.13
C GLY A 34 10.41 -7.55 6.86
N GLY A 35 9.59 -8.26 6.06
CA GLY A 35 9.97 -8.92 4.81
C GLY A 35 9.48 -8.19 3.56
N THR A 36 9.42 -8.92 2.45
CA THR A 36 8.82 -8.44 1.20
C THR A 36 7.33 -8.14 1.41
N PHE A 37 6.89 -6.97 0.97
CA PHE A 37 5.48 -6.59 1.03
C PHE A 37 4.63 -7.51 0.14
N GLU A 38 3.57 -8.04 0.71
CA GLU A 38 2.52 -8.73 -0.03
C GLU A 38 1.17 -8.11 0.34
N PHE A 39 0.47 -7.60 -0.65
CA PHE A 39 -0.83 -6.96 -0.44
C PHE A 39 -1.88 -7.98 0.03
N VAL A 40 -2.54 -7.65 1.11
CA VAL A 40 -3.72 -8.36 1.60
C VAL A 40 -4.82 -7.33 1.83
N ALA A 41 -5.99 -7.54 1.21
CA ALA A 41 -7.16 -6.69 1.42
C ALA A 41 -8.02 -7.28 2.57
N PRO A 42 -7.90 -6.78 3.80
CA PRO A 42 -8.67 -7.29 4.91
C PRO A 42 -10.12 -6.82 4.79
N GLY A 43 -11.03 -7.75 4.54
CA GLY A 43 -12.47 -7.50 4.62
C GLY A 43 -13.06 -6.46 3.66
N GLY A 44 -12.38 -6.16 2.53
CA GLY A 44 -12.87 -5.17 1.55
C GLY A 44 -12.66 -3.71 1.99
N GLN A 45 -11.75 -3.44 2.91
CA GLN A 45 -11.37 -2.08 3.31
C GLN A 45 -10.70 -1.34 2.16
N THR A 46 -10.98 -0.04 2.06
CA THR A 46 -10.35 0.87 1.08
C THR A 46 -9.18 1.65 1.65
N ASP A 47 -9.11 1.76 2.96
CA ASP A 47 -8.06 2.47 3.70
C ASP A 47 -7.35 1.45 4.61
N ILE A 48 -6.14 1.09 4.27
CA ILE A 48 -5.37 0.03 4.93
C ILE A 48 -4.10 0.64 5.49
N PHE A 49 -3.87 0.47 6.79
CA PHE A 49 -2.68 0.99 7.49
C PHE A 49 -1.86 -0.16 8.05
N TYR A 50 -0.54 -0.03 7.91
CA TYR A 50 0.44 -0.97 8.45
C TYR A 50 1.17 -0.29 9.61
N ASP A 51 0.56 -0.35 10.79
CA ASP A 51 1.09 0.16 12.05
C ASP A 51 0.96 -0.89 13.15
N PRO A 52 1.98 -1.11 13.96
CA PRO A 52 3.24 -0.35 14.10
C PRO A 52 4.21 -0.55 12.92
N PRO A 53 5.32 0.23 12.83
CA PRO A 53 6.31 0.11 11.74
C PRO A 53 6.91 -1.29 11.53
N ALA A 54 6.86 -2.16 12.54
CA ALA A 54 7.27 -3.56 12.44
C ALA A 54 6.40 -4.39 11.49
N ASP A 55 5.18 -3.94 11.22
CA ASP A 55 4.20 -4.61 10.36
C ASP A 55 4.35 -4.20 8.89
N ARG A 56 5.23 -3.23 8.59
CA ARG A 56 5.48 -2.72 7.24
C ARG A 56 6.44 -3.61 6.48
N GLY A 57 6.07 -4.02 5.27
CA GLY A 57 6.93 -4.75 4.34
C GLY A 57 7.49 -3.84 3.24
N THR A 58 8.60 -4.24 2.63
CA THR A 58 9.23 -3.52 1.52
C THR A 58 8.67 -4.02 0.18
N PRO A 59 8.21 -3.14 -0.72
CA PRO A 59 7.80 -3.54 -2.06
C PRO A 59 8.98 -4.10 -2.84
N GLY A 60 8.69 -4.85 -3.89
CA GLY A 60 9.68 -5.29 -4.86
C GLY A 60 10.25 -4.12 -5.65
N ARG A 61 11.14 -4.42 -6.60
CA ARG A 61 11.72 -3.39 -7.48
C ARG A 61 10.62 -2.67 -8.27
N LEU A 62 10.61 -1.33 -8.19
CA LEU A 62 9.69 -0.48 -8.92
C LEU A 62 10.49 0.52 -9.75
N SER A 63 10.40 0.41 -11.07
CA SER A 63 11.05 1.31 -12.01
C SER A 63 10.38 1.22 -13.38
N GLY A 64 10.43 2.29 -14.14
CA GLY A 64 9.89 2.34 -15.49
C GLY A 64 10.27 3.63 -16.23
N PRO A 65 9.93 3.76 -17.51
CA PRO A 65 10.20 4.95 -18.29
C PRO A 65 9.45 6.17 -17.73
N ASP A 66 10.11 7.31 -17.74
CA ASP A 66 9.49 8.59 -17.38
C ASP A 66 8.42 8.94 -18.41
N LEU A 67 7.23 9.32 -17.93
CA LEU A 67 6.13 9.71 -18.78
C LEU A 67 6.49 10.88 -19.70
N MET A 68 7.23 11.87 -19.21
CA MET A 68 7.60 13.06 -19.99
C MET A 68 8.80 12.83 -20.92
N ASP A 69 9.69 11.91 -20.57
CA ASP A 69 10.90 11.59 -21.33
C ASP A 69 11.20 10.08 -21.23
N THR A 70 10.65 9.32 -22.17
CA THR A 70 10.75 7.84 -22.14
C THR A 70 12.17 7.28 -22.33
N ASP A 71 13.14 8.11 -22.71
CA ASP A 71 14.54 7.74 -22.73
C ASP A 71 15.16 7.72 -21.34
N LYS A 72 14.48 8.30 -20.34
CA LYS A 72 14.82 8.24 -18.92
C LYS A 72 14.04 7.17 -18.21
N THR A 73 14.66 6.63 -17.17
CA THR A 73 14.03 5.68 -16.24
C THR A 73 13.91 6.34 -14.87
N ILE A 74 12.73 6.22 -14.26
CA ILE A 74 12.49 6.56 -12.87
C ILE A 74 12.51 5.27 -12.07
N SER A 75 13.19 5.27 -10.92
CA SER A 75 13.24 4.17 -9.97
C SER A 75 12.79 4.64 -8.59
N LEU A 76 12.19 3.77 -7.80
CA LEU A 76 11.94 4.04 -6.39
C LEU A 76 13.23 4.39 -5.63
N ASP A 77 14.36 3.84 -6.04
CA ASP A 77 15.68 4.10 -5.45
C ASP A 77 16.12 5.57 -5.61
N ASP A 78 15.56 6.31 -6.57
CA ASP A 78 15.87 7.75 -6.77
C ASP A 78 15.34 8.61 -5.62
N PHE A 79 14.44 8.07 -4.79
CA PHE A 79 13.80 8.74 -3.65
C PHE A 79 14.30 8.21 -2.30
N ALA A 80 15.51 7.66 -2.26
CA ALA A 80 16.05 7.05 -1.04
C ALA A 80 16.08 8.02 0.15
N GLY A 81 15.43 7.62 1.25
CA GLY A 81 15.34 8.42 2.48
C GLY A 81 14.13 9.35 2.56
N ASP A 82 13.34 9.46 1.50
CA ASP A 82 12.08 10.19 1.51
C ASP A 82 10.88 9.28 1.85
N VAL A 83 9.84 9.86 2.41
CA VAL A 83 8.50 9.29 2.37
C VAL A 83 8.01 9.36 0.94
N VAL A 84 7.54 8.26 0.36
CA VAL A 84 7.11 8.24 -1.05
C VAL A 84 5.63 7.96 -1.16
N VAL A 85 4.91 8.86 -1.82
CA VAL A 85 3.51 8.66 -2.22
C VAL A 85 3.48 8.15 -3.65
N ILE A 86 3.03 6.92 -3.85
CA ILE A 86 2.91 6.29 -5.17
C ILE A 86 1.43 6.28 -5.54
N ASN A 87 1.04 7.05 -6.56
CA ASN A 87 -0.32 7.13 -7.05
C ASN A 87 -0.47 6.41 -8.40
N VAL A 88 -1.36 5.44 -8.46
CA VAL A 88 -1.70 4.71 -9.71
C VAL A 88 -2.91 5.39 -10.34
N TRP A 89 -2.72 5.92 -11.53
CA TRP A 89 -3.70 6.77 -12.20
C TRP A 89 -3.76 6.53 -13.71
N GLY A 90 -4.72 7.14 -14.38
CA GLY A 90 -4.81 7.20 -15.82
C GLY A 90 -5.63 8.40 -16.27
N GLN A 91 -5.31 8.97 -17.42
CA GLN A 91 -6.02 10.14 -17.96
C GLN A 91 -7.51 9.85 -18.25
N TRP A 92 -7.83 8.62 -18.62
CA TRP A 92 -9.18 8.11 -18.85
C TRP A 92 -10.03 7.99 -17.58
N CYS A 93 -9.42 7.98 -16.41
CA CYS A 93 -10.05 7.72 -15.11
C CYS A 93 -10.67 9.02 -14.55
N GLY A 94 -11.99 9.09 -14.45
CA GLY A 94 -12.70 10.27 -13.93
C GLY A 94 -12.25 10.68 -12.54
N PRO A 95 -12.30 9.81 -11.51
CA PRO A 95 -11.84 10.12 -10.15
C PRO A 95 -10.36 10.53 -10.09
N CYS A 96 -9.48 9.90 -10.90
CA CYS A 96 -8.06 10.27 -10.94
C CYS A 96 -7.87 11.74 -11.38
N ARG A 97 -8.70 12.20 -12.32
CA ARG A 97 -8.66 13.58 -12.81
C ARG A 97 -9.06 14.62 -11.76
N THR A 98 -9.87 14.22 -10.78
CA THR A 98 -10.27 15.07 -9.64
C THR A 98 -9.18 15.04 -8.56
N GLU A 99 -8.69 13.85 -8.23
CA GLU A 99 -7.72 13.61 -7.17
C GLU A 99 -6.36 14.29 -7.42
N ILE A 100 -5.88 14.30 -8.66
CA ILE A 100 -4.50 14.67 -8.97
C ILE A 100 -4.13 16.10 -8.52
N ALA A 101 -5.09 17.03 -8.54
CA ALA A 101 -4.90 18.39 -8.02
C ALA A 101 -4.74 18.41 -6.50
N GLN A 102 -5.43 17.51 -5.78
CA GLN A 102 -5.30 17.33 -4.33
C GLN A 102 -3.92 16.77 -3.99
N LEU A 103 -3.45 15.80 -4.77
CA LEU A 103 -2.11 15.23 -4.62
C LEU A 103 -1.02 16.27 -4.88
N GLN A 104 -1.16 17.10 -5.92
CA GLN A 104 -0.25 18.20 -6.21
C GLN A 104 -0.18 19.20 -5.04
N GLN A 105 -1.32 19.53 -4.45
CA GLN A 105 -1.37 20.42 -3.27
C GLN A 105 -0.57 19.82 -2.11
N VAL A 106 -0.74 18.55 -1.80
CA VAL A 106 0.01 17.87 -0.71
C VAL A 106 1.50 17.80 -1.05
N TYR A 107 1.85 17.49 -2.29
CA TYR A 107 3.24 17.48 -2.74
C TYR A 107 3.93 18.83 -2.51
N GLU A 108 3.32 19.93 -2.94
CA GLU A 108 3.87 21.28 -2.75
C GLU A 108 4.04 21.64 -1.26
N ALA A 109 3.11 21.22 -0.40
CA ALA A 109 3.14 21.48 1.03
C ALA A 109 4.19 20.66 1.80
N THR A 110 4.68 19.53 1.21
CA THR A 110 5.45 18.53 1.94
C THR A 110 6.80 18.18 1.32
N ARG A 111 7.07 18.50 0.05
CA ARG A 111 8.33 18.16 -0.65
C ARG A 111 9.58 18.63 0.10
N ASP A 112 9.54 19.83 0.71
CA ASP A 112 10.67 20.36 1.46
C ASP A 112 10.85 19.69 2.85
N LYS A 113 9.93 18.77 3.21
CA LYS A 113 9.96 17.95 4.44
C LYS A 113 10.46 16.53 4.19
N GLY A 114 10.96 16.22 2.99
CA GLY A 114 11.39 14.89 2.58
C GLY A 114 10.20 13.96 2.28
N VAL A 115 9.22 14.47 1.55
CA VAL A 115 8.11 13.71 0.98
C VAL A 115 8.16 13.84 -0.54
N ALA A 116 8.32 12.73 -1.22
CA ALA A 116 8.31 12.63 -2.67
C ALA A 116 7.00 12.01 -3.17
N PHE A 117 6.63 12.36 -4.40
CA PHE A 117 5.48 11.78 -5.09
C PHE A 117 5.92 11.15 -6.40
N LEU A 118 5.33 10.00 -6.71
CA LEU A 118 5.56 9.24 -7.93
C LEU A 118 4.22 8.78 -8.50
N GLY A 119 3.83 9.29 -9.67
CA GLY A 119 2.70 8.76 -10.42
C GLY A 119 3.07 7.46 -11.13
N ILE A 120 2.10 6.61 -11.36
CA ILE A 120 2.20 5.50 -12.32
C ILE A 120 1.00 5.61 -13.24
N ASP A 121 1.26 6.08 -14.46
CA ASP A 121 0.24 6.18 -15.51
C ASP A 121 0.00 4.81 -16.13
N VAL A 122 -1.25 4.37 -16.08
CA VAL A 122 -1.64 3.02 -16.51
C VAL A 122 -2.79 3.04 -17.52
N ARG A 123 -2.79 2.07 -18.43
CA ARG A 123 -3.82 1.85 -19.44
C ARG A 123 -4.04 3.01 -20.42
N ASP A 124 -3.16 3.99 -20.43
CA ASP A 124 -3.11 5.03 -21.46
C ASP A 124 -2.24 4.54 -22.62
N ASN A 125 -2.88 4.05 -23.70
CA ASN A 125 -2.16 3.51 -24.85
C ASN A 125 -1.61 4.61 -25.79
N ASN A 126 -2.08 5.85 -25.65
CA ASN A 126 -1.55 7.03 -26.31
C ASN A 126 -0.85 7.90 -25.26
N ILE A 127 0.46 7.96 -25.30
CA ILE A 127 1.29 8.68 -24.33
C ILE A 127 1.05 10.21 -24.35
N ASP A 128 0.60 10.78 -25.46
CA ASP A 128 0.38 12.22 -25.56
C ASP A 128 -0.78 12.67 -24.65
N ALA A 129 -1.82 11.85 -24.52
CA ALA A 129 -2.98 12.18 -23.70
C ALA A 129 -2.66 12.39 -22.20
N PRO A 130 -1.93 11.49 -21.48
CA PRO A 130 -1.51 11.75 -20.11
C PRO A 130 -0.46 12.87 -20.01
N ARG A 131 0.43 13.06 -20.98
CA ARG A 131 1.39 14.18 -21.02
C ARG A 131 0.69 15.53 -21.07
N ASP A 132 -0.25 15.69 -21.99
CA ASP A 132 -1.05 16.91 -22.12
C ASP A 132 -1.84 17.16 -20.83
N PHE A 133 -2.45 16.12 -20.27
CA PHE A 133 -3.25 16.22 -19.06
C PHE A 133 -2.44 16.73 -17.86
N ILE A 134 -1.26 16.16 -17.56
CA ILE A 134 -0.43 16.61 -16.44
C ILE A 134 0.14 18.01 -16.68
N THR A 135 0.49 18.35 -17.92
CA THR A 135 0.98 19.67 -18.31
C THR A 135 -0.11 20.73 -18.11
N ASP A 136 -1.31 20.49 -18.62
CA ASP A 136 -2.46 21.40 -18.52
C ASP A 136 -2.91 21.62 -17.07
N ARG A 137 -2.68 20.62 -16.20
CA ARG A 137 -3.02 20.68 -14.76
C ARG A 137 -1.90 21.20 -13.88
N GLY A 138 -0.72 21.48 -14.44
CA GLY A 138 0.43 21.95 -13.70
C GLY A 138 0.96 20.94 -12.67
N ILE A 139 0.85 19.65 -12.98
CA ILE A 139 1.38 18.58 -12.13
C ILE A 139 2.89 18.52 -12.29
N THR A 140 3.61 18.61 -11.18
CA THR A 140 5.07 18.74 -11.20
C THR A 140 5.82 17.55 -10.61
N PHE A 141 5.14 16.62 -9.94
CA PHE A 141 5.76 15.37 -9.53
C PHE A 141 5.87 14.39 -10.72
N PRO A 142 6.94 13.58 -10.78
CA PRO A 142 7.20 12.67 -11.89
C PRO A 142 6.20 11.52 -11.95
N SER A 143 6.05 10.94 -13.14
CA SER A 143 5.22 9.75 -13.36
C SER A 143 5.94 8.73 -14.23
N ILE A 144 5.85 7.45 -13.88
CA ILE A 144 6.22 6.32 -14.72
C ILE A 144 5.10 6.07 -15.73
N TYR A 145 5.45 5.86 -17.00
CA TYR A 145 4.54 5.40 -18.05
C TYR A 145 4.50 3.88 -18.09
N ASP A 146 3.42 3.29 -17.62
CA ASP A 146 3.24 1.83 -17.53
C ASP A 146 1.83 1.36 -17.96
N PRO A 147 1.45 1.51 -19.23
CA PRO A 147 0.14 1.07 -19.71
C PRO A 147 -0.22 -0.37 -19.36
N PRO A 148 0.72 -1.35 -19.42
CA PRO A 148 0.42 -2.74 -19.07
C PRO A 148 0.42 -3.04 -17.56
N MET A 149 0.64 -2.04 -16.68
CA MET A 149 0.65 -2.18 -15.22
C MET A 149 1.69 -3.18 -14.67
N ARG A 150 2.85 -3.31 -15.32
CA ARG A 150 3.91 -4.25 -14.91
C ARG A 150 4.55 -3.87 -13.57
N THR A 151 4.62 -2.57 -13.28
CA THR A 151 5.17 -2.06 -12.02
C THR A 151 4.38 -2.53 -10.81
N MET A 152 3.09 -2.84 -10.96
CA MET A 152 2.22 -3.29 -9.87
C MET A 152 2.65 -4.63 -9.26
N ILE A 153 3.47 -5.42 -9.95
CA ILE A 153 4.04 -6.66 -9.41
C ILE A 153 4.93 -6.40 -8.18
N ALA A 154 5.47 -5.18 -8.05
CA ALA A 154 6.26 -4.75 -6.89
C ALA A 154 5.47 -4.82 -5.57
N PHE A 155 4.15 -4.72 -5.63
CA PHE A 155 3.27 -4.78 -4.45
C PHE A 155 2.70 -6.18 -4.17
N GLY A 156 3.29 -7.22 -4.78
CA GLY A 156 2.82 -8.59 -4.66
C GLY A 156 1.70 -8.92 -5.65
N GLY A 157 1.54 -10.20 -5.95
CA GLY A 157 0.62 -10.66 -7.00
C GLY A 157 -0.88 -10.51 -6.68
N ARG A 158 -1.22 -10.03 -5.49
CA ARG A 158 -2.61 -9.81 -5.03
C ARG A 158 -3.04 -8.35 -5.05
N TYR A 159 -2.15 -7.42 -5.40
CA TYR A 159 -2.53 -6.00 -5.49
C TYR A 159 -3.67 -5.82 -6.50
N PRO A 160 -4.76 -5.09 -6.13
CA PRO A 160 -5.95 -5.00 -6.97
C PRO A 160 -5.73 -4.04 -8.15
N THR A 161 -5.19 -4.55 -9.25
CA THR A 161 -4.93 -3.77 -10.46
C THR A 161 -6.19 -3.21 -11.12
N THR A 162 -7.38 -3.62 -10.69
CA THR A 162 -8.67 -3.12 -11.20
C THR A 162 -9.15 -1.86 -10.49
N VAL A 163 -8.59 -1.53 -9.32
CA VAL A 163 -8.98 -0.35 -8.53
C VAL A 163 -8.07 0.81 -8.89
N ILE A 164 -8.63 1.80 -9.60
CA ILE A 164 -7.95 3.02 -10.00
C ILE A 164 -8.90 4.20 -9.77
N PRO A 165 -8.48 5.25 -9.03
CA PRO A 165 -7.14 5.43 -8.47
C PRO A 165 -6.85 4.52 -7.28
N SER A 166 -5.56 4.29 -7.04
CA SER A 166 -5.08 3.72 -5.79
C SER A 166 -3.75 4.37 -5.41
N THR A 167 -3.53 4.53 -4.11
CA THR A 167 -2.34 5.20 -3.60
C THR A 167 -1.65 4.33 -2.55
N VAL A 168 -0.34 4.16 -2.69
CA VAL A 168 0.52 3.48 -1.72
C VAL A 168 1.44 4.52 -1.10
N VAL A 169 1.51 4.56 0.23
CA VAL A 169 2.42 5.45 0.96
C VAL A 169 3.53 4.62 1.60
N LEU A 170 4.76 4.97 1.30
CA LEU A 170 5.96 4.35 1.84
C LEU A 170 6.59 5.25 2.89
N ASP A 171 7.14 4.64 3.95
CA ASP A 171 7.99 5.35 4.91
C ASP A 171 9.40 5.62 4.36
N ARG A 172 10.26 6.30 5.14
CA ARG A 172 11.64 6.65 4.72
C ARG A 172 12.54 5.44 4.44
N GLN A 173 12.18 4.25 4.90
CA GLN A 173 12.84 3.00 4.59
C GLN A 173 12.18 2.28 3.41
N HIS A 174 11.29 2.97 2.70
CA HIS A 174 10.49 2.46 1.59
C HIS A 174 9.66 1.22 1.96
N ARG A 175 9.20 1.11 3.22
CA ARG A 175 8.26 0.09 3.64
C ARG A 175 6.83 0.63 3.49
N VAL A 176 5.91 -0.20 3.05
CA VAL A 176 4.51 0.19 2.87
C VAL A 176 3.87 0.51 4.22
N ALA A 177 3.47 1.76 4.40
CA ALA A 177 2.83 2.27 5.62
C ALA A 177 1.31 2.39 5.46
N ALA A 178 0.81 2.70 4.26
CA ALA A 178 -0.61 2.76 3.97
C ALA A 178 -0.92 2.42 2.51
N VAL A 179 -2.13 1.92 2.27
CA VAL A 179 -2.70 1.70 0.93
C VAL A 179 -4.12 2.25 0.92
N PHE A 180 -4.42 3.06 -0.08
CA PHE A 180 -5.75 3.58 -0.34
C PHE A 180 -6.27 3.06 -1.67
N LEU A 181 -7.47 2.51 -1.66
CA LEU A 181 -8.16 1.95 -2.82
C LEU A 181 -9.37 2.81 -3.19
N ARG A 182 -9.18 4.11 -3.15
CA ARG A 182 -10.18 5.14 -3.46
C ARG A 182 -9.52 6.44 -3.84
N GLU A 183 -10.30 7.36 -4.38
CA GLU A 183 -9.94 8.77 -4.54
C GLU A 183 -9.59 9.41 -3.18
N LEU A 184 -8.53 10.22 -3.12
CA LEU A 184 -8.07 10.93 -1.93
C LEU A 184 -8.25 12.44 -2.06
N LEU A 185 -8.61 13.06 -0.94
CA LEU A 185 -8.53 14.49 -0.75
C LEU A 185 -7.19 14.86 -0.06
N ALA A 186 -6.77 16.10 -0.15
CA ALA A 186 -5.57 16.57 0.53
C ALA A 186 -5.66 16.35 2.05
N GLU A 187 -6.84 16.51 2.64
CA GLU A 187 -7.10 16.30 4.07
C GLU A 187 -6.97 14.83 4.51
N ASP A 188 -7.18 13.89 3.59
CA ASP A 188 -6.96 12.45 3.86
C ASP A 188 -5.46 12.12 3.93
N LEU A 189 -4.68 12.65 2.99
CA LEU A 189 -3.30 12.22 2.75
C LEU A 189 -2.27 13.03 3.56
N GLN A 190 -2.43 14.35 3.65
CA GLN A 190 -1.43 15.23 4.25
C GLN A 190 -1.05 14.86 5.69
N PRO A 191 -1.99 14.57 6.61
CA PRO A 191 -1.63 14.19 7.98
C PRO A 191 -0.80 12.90 8.05
N ILE A 192 -1.02 11.98 7.10
CA ILE A 192 -0.34 10.69 7.06
C ILE A 192 1.11 10.88 6.63
N VAL A 193 1.35 11.60 5.53
CA VAL A 193 2.71 11.84 5.04
C VAL A 193 3.52 12.71 5.99
N GLU A 194 2.90 13.69 6.67
CA GLU A 194 3.57 14.52 7.68
C GLU A 194 3.95 13.68 8.92
N ARG A 195 3.09 12.78 9.37
CA ARG A 195 3.40 11.83 10.44
C ARG A 195 4.59 10.96 10.07
N LEU A 196 4.56 10.34 8.88
CA LEU A 196 5.63 9.47 8.41
C LEU A 196 6.96 10.22 8.21
N ALA A 197 6.90 11.46 7.73
CA ALA A 197 8.08 12.31 7.58
C ALA A 197 8.73 12.68 8.94
N ALA A 198 7.95 12.68 10.02
CA ALA A 198 8.42 12.93 11.38
C ALA A 198 8.91 11.64 12.10
N GLU A 199 8.65 10.46 11.57
CA GLU A 199 9.18 9.18 12.11
C GLU A 199 10.72 9.14 11.91
N GLN A 200 11.44 8.59 12.93
CA GLN A 200 12.92 8.45 12.93
C GLN A 200 13.34 7.02 12.55
#